data_c24b1c57f124973ab0a04b18cd5c80af
#
_entry.id   c24b1c57f124973ab0a04b18cd5c80af
#
_cell.length_a   1.000
_cell.length_b   1.000
_cell.length_c   1.000
_cell.angle_alpha   90.00
_cell.angle_beta   90.00
_cell.angle_gamma   90.00
#
_symmetry.space_group_name_H-M   'P 1'
#
loop_
_entity.id
_entity.type
_entity.pdbx_description
1 polymer ?
#
loop_
_entity_poly.entity_id
_entity_poly.type
_entity_poly.pdbx_seq_one_letter_code
_entity_poly.pdbx_strand_id
1 'polypeptide(L)'
;MDLSFSPEYEAFRKEVADILAANAHLAPTPEDRGMKNAKRQAWQKLLIENGLAARTIPTEYGGYGAEPDILKSRIIAEEFARTGLPRAMSNQGISMLVPTLLELGTPEQKAAYIRPTLHGEMIWCQGYSEPGAGSDLAALRTAAVSDGINGSKIWTSTAKQADMIFCLVRTDPSAKKHEGISYILFSMDTPGIEVRPLVDMTGTANFNEVFFTDVRVPKSGIVFAENKGWQVANATLTHERGMLGDPNATKARLVELVELMKTEHVNGERLIDNPILRDRLLKLQGEVYAMQANGLRITTHNLKKESAGLAGLVVKLMGCDLNHEIARLAIDALGELGVMYETGEHLRADGSWQSRYMYDLGLIIGGGTAQIQKNIIAERGLGLPREPKLAKA
;
A
#
# COMPACT_ATOMS: atom_id res chain seq x y z
N MET A 1 -4.62 -35.26 1.71
CA MET A 1 -4.01 -34.05 2.31
C MET A 1 -5.12 -33.37 3.08
N ASP A 2 -4.97 -33.21 4.39
CA ASP A 2 -5.93 -32.47 5.20
C ASP A 2 -5.58 -30.97 5.10
N LEU A 3 -6.53 -30.15 4.68
CA LEU A 3 -6.41 -28.70 4.54
C LEU A 3 -7.18 -27.94 5.62
N SER A 4 -7.76 -28.65 6.60
CA SER A 4 -8.45 -28.04 7.73
C SER A 4 -7.47 -27.38 8.70
N PHE A 5 -7.94 -26.35 9.38
CA PHE A 5 -7.18 -25.79 10.48
C PHE A 5 -7.22 -26.72 11.71
N SER A 6 -6.19 -26.63 12.54
CA SER A 6 -6.21 -27.35 13.84
C SER A 6 -7.32 -26.80 14.74
N PRO A 7 -7.76 -27.58 15.76
CA PRO A 7 -8.78 -27.10 16.72
C PRO A 7 -8.46 -25.76 17.36
N GLU A 8 -7.18 -25.44 17.60
CA GLU A 8 -6.73 -24.14 18.12
C GLU A 8 -7.10 -22.99 17.17
N TYR A 9 -6.81 -23.16 15.88
CA TYR A 9 -7.11 -22.12 14.89
C TYR A 9 -8.60 -21.99 14.60
N GLU A 10 -9.37 -23.09 14.68
CA GLU A 10 -10.84 -23.02 14.58
C GLU A 10 -11.45 -22.33 15.81
N ALA A 11 -10.93 -22.56 17.01
CA ALA A 11 -11.32 -21.82 18.20
C ALA A 11 -11.02 -20.33 18.06
N PHE A 12 -9.84 -19.98 17.55
CA PHE A 12 -9.47 -18.59 17.26
C PHE A 12 -10.37 -17.95 16.20
N ARG A 13 -10.74 -18.69 15.15
CA ARG A 13 -11.71 -18.23 14.15
C ARG A 13 -13.04 -17.86 14.79
N LYS A 14 -13.54 -18.73 15.67
CA LYS A 14 -14.77 -18.47 16.39
C LYS A 14 -14.66 -17.23 17.28
N GLU A 15 -13.55 -17.06 18.01
CA GLU A 15 -13.27 -15.88 18.82
C GLU A 15 -13.34 -14.60 17.97
N VAL A 16 -12.65 -14.56 16.83
CA VAL A 16 -12.68 -13.42 15.91
C VAL A 16 -14.10 -13.14 15.40
N ALA A 17 -14.84 -14.18 15.02
CA ALA A 17 -16.23 -14.04 14.56
C ALA A 17 -17.13 -13.46 15.64
N ASP A 18 -17.00 -13.94 16.88
CA ASP A 18 -17.78 -13.48 18.04
C ASP A 18 -17.48 -12.00 18.37
N ILE A 19 -16.19 -11.61 18.34
CA ILE A 19 -15.76 -10.21 18.55
C ILE A 19 -16.37 -9.30 17.47
N LEU A 20 -16.27 -9.69 16.20
CA LEU A 20 -16.80 -8.90 15.09
C LEU A 20 -18.32 -8.77 15.17
N ALA A 21 -19.03 -9.86 15.48
CA ALA A 21 -20.50 -9.85 15.63
C ALA A 21 -20.95 -8.96 16.78
N ALA A 22 -20.31 -9.05 17.94
CA ALA A 22 -20.65 -8.26 19.13
C ALA A 22 -20.47 -6.75 18.89
N ASN A 23 -19.48 -6.36 18.08
CA ASN A 23 -19.10 -4.97 17.88
C ASN A 23 -19.51 -4.39 16.50
N ALA A 24 -20.24 -5.15 15.67
CA ALA A 24 -20.60 -4.72 14.32
C ALA A 24 -21.33 -3.36 14.28
N HIS A 25 -22.13 -3.05 15.30
CA HIS A 25 -22.88 -1.79 15.43
C HIS A 25 -21.98 -0.56 15.65
N LEU A 26 -20.71 -0.75 16.06
CA LEU A 26 -19.71 0.31 16.25
C LEU A 26 -18.87 0.56 14.99
N ALA A 27 -18.99 -0.31 13.99
CA ALA A 27 -18.19 -0.21 12.78
C ALA A 27 -18.49 1.08 12.01
N PRO A 28 -17.46 1.74 11.42
CA PRO A 28 -17.68 2.91 10.58
C PRO A 28 -18.40 2.51 9.29
N THR A 29 -19.22 3.44 8.80
CA THR A 29 -19.96 3.31 7.54
C THR A 29 -19.26 4.10 6.41
N PRO A 30 -19.67 3.96 5.14
CA PRO A 30 -19.13 4.77 4.04
C PRO A 30 -19.27 6.29 4.23
N GLU A 31 -20.20 6.75 5.05
CA GLU A 31 -20.40 8.17 5.39
C GLU A 31 -19.35 8.68 6.39
N ASP A 32 -18.75 7.80 7.17
CA ASP A 32 -17.70 8.12 8.15
C ASP A 32 -16.35 8.38 7.45
N ARG A 33 -16.31 9.42 6.59
CA ARG A 33 -15.16 9.75 5.76
C ARG A 33 -14.11 10.54 6.54
N GLY A 34 -12.88 10.56 6.00
CA GLY A 34 -11.76 11.30 6.54
C GLY A 34 -10.80 10.44 7.36
N MET A 35 -9.51 10.79 7.27
CA MET A 35 -8.44 9.99 7.88
C MET A 35 -8.45 10.06 9.41
N LYS A 36 -8.95 11.18 9.98
CA LYS A 36 -9.08 11.40 11.43
C LYS A 36 -10.53 11.36 11.91
N ASN A 37 -11.41 10.63 11.22
CA ASN A 37 -12.78 10.45 11.67
C ASN A 37 -12.83 9.71 13.01
N ALA A 38 -13.51 10.29 14.01
CA ALA A 38 -13.51 9.78 15.38
C ALA A 38 -14.06 8.34 15.48
N LYS A 39 -15.09 7.99 14.67
CA LYS A 39 -15.67 6.64 14.67
C LYS A 39 -14.68 5.62 14.09
N ARG A 40 -13.94 6.00 13.04
CA ARG A 40 -12.86 5.17 12.47
C ARG A 40 -11.72 4.97 13.45
N GLN A 41 -11.35 6.01 14.21
CA GLN A 41 -10.32 5.91 15.26
C GLN A 41 -10.79 5.03 16.42
N ALA A 42 -12.05 5.17 16.86
CA ALA A 42 -12.63 4.32 17.89
C ALA A 42 -12.66 2.85 17.46
N TRP A 43 -13.07 2.58 16.21
CA TRP A 43 -13.03 1.24 15.61
C TRP A 43 -11.62 0.68 15.57
N GLN A 44 -10.64 1.45 15.13
CA GLN A 44 -9.23 1.06 15.11
C GLN A 44 -8.73 0.68 16.50
N LYS A 45 -9.01 1.47 17.53
CA LYS A 45 -8.64 1.17 18.93
C LYS A 45 -9.28 -0.12 19.40
N LEU A 46 -10.58 -0.30 19.17
CA LEU A 46 -11.29 -1.54 19.49
C LEU A 46 -10.64 -2.76 18.82
N LEU A 47 -10.28 -2.66 17.53
CA LEU A 47 -9.62 -3.75 16.84
C LEU A 47 -8.23 -4.06 17.42
N ILE A 48 -7.47 -3.05 17.81
CA ILE A 48 -6.16 -3.24 18.46
C ILE A 48 -6.34 -3.93 19.83
N GLU A 49 -7.25 -3.46 20.66
CA GLU A 49 -7.53 -4.00 22.00
C GLU A 49 -7.95 -5.48 21.97
N ASN A 50 -8.61 -5.89 20.88
CA ASN A 50 -9.02 -7.29 20.67
C ASN A 50 -8.05 -8.10 19.80
N GLY A 51 -6.85 -7.59 19.51
CA GLY A 51 -5.82 -8.31 18.73
C GLY A 51 -6.15 -8.53 17.26
N LEU A 52 -7.09 -7.77 16.71
CA LEU A 52 -7.48 -7.84 15.29
C LEU A 52 -6.72 -6.82 14.41
N ALA A 53 -6.01 -5.88 15.03
CA ALA A 53 -5.12 -4.93 14.38
C ALA A 53 -3.82 -4.78 15.17
N ALA A 54 -2.73 -4.31 14.54
CA ALA A 54 -1.42 -4.06 15.16
C ALA A 54 -0.95 -5.21 16.09
N ARG A 55 -1.27 -6.44 15.68
CA ARG A 55 -1.20 -7.62 16.52
C ARG A 55 0.19 -7.90 17.07
N THR A 56 1.22 -7.72 16.26
CA THR A 56 2.62 -8.02 16.61
C THR A 56 3.40 -6.81 17.11
N ILE A 57 2.77 -5.65 17.17
CA ILE A 57 3.39 -4.43 17.67
C ILE A 57 3.39 -4.47 19.20
N PRO A 58 4.53 -4.19 19.87
CA PRO A 58 4.61 -4.21 21.32
C PRO A 58 3.57 -3.30 22.01
N THR A 59 3.06 -3.75 23.15
CA THR A 59 2.05 -2.99 23.93
C THR A 59 2.56 -1.64 24.40
N GLU A 60 3.84 -1.53 24.70
CA GLU A 60 4.49 -0.26 25.07
C GLU A 60 4.35 0.81 23.97
N TYR A 61 4.27 0.39 22.71
CA TYR A 61 4.04 1.29 21.55
C TYR A 61 2.58 1.31 21.09
N GLY A 62 1.65 0.76 21.85
CA GLY A 62 0.21 0.84 21.57
C GLY A 62 -0.33 -0.25 20.67
N GLY A 63 0.43 -1.31 20.43
CA GLY A 63 -0.05 -2.53 19.76
C GLY A 63 -0.64 -3.54 20.72
N TYR A 64 -1.02 -4.70 20.19
CA TYR A 64 -1.57 -5.81 20.98
C TYR A 64 -0.50 -6.66 21.65
N GLY A 65 0.72 -6.75 21.08
CA GLY A 65 1.86 -7.44 21.69
C GLY A 65 1.86 -8.96 21.58
N ALA A 66 1.12 -9.53 20.62
CA ALA A 66 1.14 -10.97 20.37
C ALA A 66 2.35 -11.40 19.55
N GLU A 67 2.76 -12.64 19.70
CA GLU A 67 3.75 -13.27 18.83
C GLU A 67 3.26 -13.34 17.39
N PRO A 68 4.16 -13.21 16.41
CA PRO A 68 3.84 -13.34 15.00
C PRO A 68 3.22 -14.71 14.66
N ASP A 69 2.02 -14.69 14.11
CA ASP A 69 1.31 -15.89 13.66
C ASP A 69 0.58 -15.58 12.35
N ILE A 70 1.10 -16.12 11.25
CA ILE A 70 0.58 -15.87 9.91
C ILE A 70 -0.80 -16.50 9.71
N LEU A 71 -1.07 -17.65 10.34
CA LEU A 71 -2.38 -18.32 10.21
C LEU A 71 -3.44 -17.53 10.97
N LYS A 72 -3.14 -17.01 12.16
CA LYS A 72 -4.06 -16.12 12.88
C LYS A 72 -4.32 -14.83 12.09
N SER A 73 -3.30 -14.23 11.48
CA SER A 73 -3.47 -13.05 10.62
C SER A 73 -4.35 -13.35 9.40
N ARG A 74 -4.22 -14.52 8.80
CA ARG A 74 -5.05 -14.98 7.69
C ARG A 74 -6.51 -15.19 8.14
N ILE A 75 -6.73 -15.85 9.27
CA ILE A 75 -8.09 -16.06 9.83
C ILE A 75 -8.78 -14.72 10.06
N ILE A 76 -8.10 -13.74 10.65
CA ILE A 76 -8.63 -12.38 10.83
C ILE A 76 -9.06 -11.80 9.48
N ALA A 77 -8.21 -11.87 8.46
CA ALA A 77 -8.53 -11.34 7.13
C ALA A 77 -9.73 -12.04 6.48
N GLU A 78 -9.86 -13.36 6.64
CA GLU A 78 -10.99 -14.16 6.14
C GLU A 78 -12.30 -13.80 6.83
N GLU A 79 -12.28 -13.60 8.16
CA GLU A 79 -13.48 -13.22 8.93
C GLU A 79 -13.96 -11.80 8.59
N PHE A 80 -13.05 -10.84 8.38
CA PHE A 80 -13.42 -9.53 7.85
C PHE A 80 -14.06 -9.62 6.46
N ALA A 81 -13.48 -10.44 5.58
CA ALA A 81 -14.04 -10.64 4.24
C ALA A 81 -15.44 -11.29 4.29
N ARG A 82 -15.66 -12.24 5.21
CA ARG A 82 -16.94 -12.93 5.39
C ARG A 82 -18.04 -12.00 5.94
N THR A 83 -17.67 -11.10 6.86
CA THR A 83 -18.65 -10.21 7.52
C THR A 83 -18.92 -8.93 6.72
N GLY A 84 -18.03 -8.55 5.80
CA GLY A 84 -18.08 -7.26 5.11
C GLY A 84 -17.79 -6.04 5.99
N LEU A 85 -17.39 -6.25 7.25
CA LEU A 85 -17.05 -5.16 8.16
C LEU A 85 -15.74 -4.45 7.73
N PRO A 86 -15.61 -3.15 8.02
CA PRO A 86 -14.41 -2.40 7.71
C PRO A 86 -13.18 -2.97 8.44
N ARG A 87 -12.12 -3.24 7.69
CA ARG A 87 -10.84 -3.66 8.24
C ARG A 87 -10.17 -2.53 9.03
N ALA A 88 -9.12 -2.87 9.76
CA ALA A 88 -8.24 -1.90 10.41
C ALA A 88 -7.71 -0.85 9.42
N MET A 89 -7.42 0.35 9.93
CA MET A 89 -6.79 1.40 9.14
C MET A 89 -5.49 0.90 8.51
N SER A 90 -5.30 1.26 7.25
CA SER A 90 -4.06 1.05 6.51
C SER A 90 -3.69 2.35 5.80
N ASN A 91 -2.51 2.88 6.10
CA ASN A 91 -1.94 4.06 5.47
C ASN A 91 -0.42 3.97 5.51
N GLN A 92 0.26 4.91 4.86
CA GLN A 92 1.73 4.91 4.78
C GLN A 92 2.41 4.93 6.16
N GLY A 93 1.83 5.64 7.14
CA GLY A 93 2.34 5.66 8.51
C GLY A 93 2.28 4.27 9.16
N ILE A 94 1.10 3.65 9.17
CA ILE A 94 0.88 2.33 9.81
C ILE A 94 1.65 1.23 9.10
N SER A 95 1.57 1.19 7.76
CA SER A 95 2.03 0.03 6.98
C SER A 95 3.50 0.11 6.56
N MET A 96 4.09 1.30 6.56
CA MET A 96 5.46 1.52 6.10
C MET A 96 6.36 2.11 7.20
N LEU A 97 5.95 3.24 7.81
CA LEU A 97 6.79 3.93 8.79
C LEU A 97 6.88 3.17 10.12
N VAL A 98 5.75 2.71 10.67
CA VAL A 98 5.75 1.99 11.95
C VAL A 98 6.70 0.80 11.94
N PRO A 99 6.65 -0.14 10.98
CA PRO A 99 7.61 -1.24 10.94
C PRO A 99 9.05 -0.76 10.70
N THR A 100 9.26 0.29 9.92
CA THR A 100 10.59 0.91 9.76
C THR A 100 11.13 1.46 11.08
N LEU A 101 10.31 2.13 11.88
CA LEU A 101 10.70 2.65 13.19
C LEU A 101 10.97 1.53 14.19
N LEU A 102 10.17 0.46 14.18
CA LEU A 102 10.43 -0.70 15.05
C LEU A 102 11.79 -1.32 14.77
N GLU A 103 12.23 -1.35 13.50
CA GLU A 103 13.51 -1.89 13.09
C GLU A 103 14.67 -0.90 13.35
N LEU A 104 14.53 0.37 12.95
CA LEU A 104 15.64 1.32 12.82
C LEU A 104 15.48 2.62 13.61
N GLY A 105 14.31 2.87 14.21
CA GLY A 105 14.05 4.09 15.00
C GLY A 105 14.72 4.06 16.36
N THR A 106 15.00 5.26 16.90
CA THR A 106 15.45 5.40 18.30
C THR A 106 14.31 5.10 19.28
N PRO A 107 14.60 4.78 20.54
CA PRO A 107 13.55 4.60 21.56
C PRO A 107 12.60 5.79 21.67
N GLU A 108 13.13 7.01 21.58
CA GLU A 108 12.35 8.26 21.64
C GLU A 108 11.42 8.40 20.43
N GLN A 109 11.90 8.08 19.21
CA GLN A 109 11.09 8.08 18.00
C GLN A 109 9.99 7.03 18.06
N LYS A 110 10.28 5.84 18.53
CA LYS A 110 9.27 4.77 18.72
C LYS A 110 8.18 5.22 19.69
N ALA A 111 8.57 5.75 20.85
CA ALA A 111 7.66 6.23 21.88
C ALA A 111 6.79 7.40 21.39
N ALA A 112 7.38 8.34 20.64
CA ALA A 112 6.68 9.53 20.18
C ALA A 112 5.70 9.25 19.03
N TYR A 113 6.05 8.36 18.10
CA TYR A 113 5.35 8.28 16.81
C TYR A 113 4.50 7.02 16.61
N ILE A 114 4.84 5.87 17.22
CA ILE A 114 4.16 4.63 16.86
C ILE A 114 2.71 4.62 17.35
N ARG A 115 2.46 4.85 18.63
CA ARG A 115 1.11 4.83 19.20
C ARG A 115 0.14 5.79 18.50
N PRO A 116 0.41 7.09 18.34
CA PRO A 116 -0.52 8.00 17.68
C PRO A 116 -0.74 7.66 16.21
N THR A 117 0.27 7.08 15.53
CA THR A 117 0.12 6.59 14.15
C THR A 117 -0.82 5.38 14.09
N LEU A 118 -0.66 4.38 14.96
CA LEU A 118 -1.51 3.19 15.01
C LEU A 118 -2.97 3.53 15.30
N HIS A 119 -3.22 4.55 16.13
CA HIS A 119 -4.56 4.99 16.52
C HIS A 119 -5.21 5.93 15.49
N GLY A 120 -4.50 6.27 14.39
CA GLY A 120 -5.01 7.20 13.37
C GLY A 120 -5.07 8.66 13.85
N GLU A 121 -4.35 9.00 14.90
CA GLU A 121 -4.25 10.36 15.47
C GLU A 121 -3.19 11.19 14.72
N MET A 122 -2.16 10.52 14.18
CA MET A 122 -1.06 11.11 13.42
C MET A 122 -1.00 10.49 12.02
N ILE A 123 -1.19 11.31 11.02
CA ILE A 123 -1.19 10.92 9.61
C ILE A 123 0.14 11.29 8.98
N TRP A 124 0.70 10.39 8.20
CA TRP A 124 2.00 10.52 7.54
C TRP A 124 1.87 10.55 6.02
N CYS A 125 2.73 11.36 5.39
CA CYS A 125 2.99 11.25 3.95
C CYS A 125 4.46 10.90 3.69
N GLN A 126 4.72 10.41 2.46
CA GLN A 126 6.03 9.94 2.02
C GLN A 126 6.69 10.93 1.06
N GLY A 127 7.81 11.51 1.44
CA GLY A 127 8.60 12.42 0.62
C GLY A 127 9.79 11.73 -0.05
N TYR A 128 9.54 10.91 -1.08
CA TYR A 128 10.59 10.16 -1.77
C TYR A 128 10.90 10.71 -3.15
N SER A 129 9.97 10.51 -4.10
CA SER A 129 10.16 10.86 -5.50
C SER A 129 10.31 12.37 -5.72
N GLU A 130 11.11 12.74 -6.69
CA GLU A 130 11.27 14.11 -7.19
C GLU A 130 10.95 14.16 -8.67
N PRO A 131 10.67 15.33 -9.27
CA PRO A 131 10.43 15.44 -10.71
C PRO A 131 11.53 14.80 -11.56
N GLY A 132 12.80 14.83 -11.09
CA GLY A 132 13.94 14.23 -11.75
C GLY A 132 14.45 12.91 -11.14
N ALA A 133 13.80 12.35 -10.12
CA ALA A 133 14.25 11.16 -9.39
C ALA A 133 13.08 10.27 -8.94
N GLY A 134 12.55 9.49 -9.87
CA GLY A 134 11.53 8.46 -9.63
C GLY A 134 12.16 7.07 -9.55
N SER A 135 12.27 6.34 -10.68
CA SER A 135 12.93 5.03 -10.74
C SER A 135 14.38 5.07 -10.27
N ASP A 136 15.08 6.15 -10.56
CA ASP A 136 16.41 6.44 -10.05
C ASP A 136 16.33 7.30 -8.77
N LEU A 137 15.69 6.77 -7.73
CA LEU A 137 15.43 7.48 -6.48
C LEU A 137 16.72 8.00 -5.82
N ALA A 138 17.81 7.28 -5.94
CA ALA A 138 19.09 7.72 -5.36
C ALA A 138 19.68 8.97 -6.04
N ALA A 139 19.14 9.41 -7.17
CA ALA A 139 19.49 10.68 -7.82
C ALA A 139 18.77 11.90 -7.22
N LEU A 140 18.05 11.74 -6.11
CA LEU A 140 17.36 12.82 -5.42
C LEU A 140 18.28 14.01 -5.09
N ARG A 141 17.72 15.22 -5.18
CA ARG A 141 18.43 16.50 -5.03
C ARG A 141 17.89 17.39 -3.92
N THR A 142 16.71 17.09 -3.34
CA THR A 142 16.23 17.82 -2.16
C THR A 142 17.32 17.82 -1.11
N ALA A 143 17.93 18.97 -0.87
CA ALA A 143 19.13 19.10 -0.04
C ALA A 143 18.76 19.47 1.40
N ALA A 144 19.51 18.93 2.35
CA ALA A 144 19.46 19.31 3.75
C ALA A 144 20.89 19.63 4.21
N VAL A 145 21.40 20.74 3.72
CA VAL A 145 22.78 21.21 4.01
C VAL A 145 22.69 22.55 4.73
N SER A 146 23.63 22.79 5.66
CA SER A 146 23.79 23.97 6.50
C SER A 146 22.55 24.37 7.32
N ASP A 147 21.53 25.01 6.77
CA ASP A 147 20.51 25.71 7.56
C ASP A 147 19.05 25.31 7.25
N GLY A 148 18.79 24.34 6.36
CA GLY A 148 17.42 23.95 6.06
C GLY A 148 17.28 22.96 4.92
N ILE A 149 16.08 22.43 4.76
CA ILE A 149 15.72 21.55 3.63
C ILE A 149 15.23 22.43 2.49
N ASN A 150 15.81 22.25 1.32
CA ASN A 150 15.45 22.94 0.08
C ASN A 150 15.25 21.95 -1.06
N GLY A 151 14.16 22.09 -1.82
CA GLY A 151 13.83 21.25 -2.96
C GLY A 151 12.35 20.97 -3.09
N SER A 152 12.00 19.90 -3.79
CA SER A 152 10.60 19.45 -3.90
C SER A 152 10.46 17.94 -3.98
N LYS A 153 9.30 17.44 -3.54
CA LYS A 153 8.87 16.06 -3.69
C LYS A 153 7.60 16.01 -4.52
N ILE A 154 7.43 14.95 -5.28
CA ILE A 154 6.26 14.74 -6.14
C ILE A 154 5.64 13.37 -5.91
N TRP A 155 4.39 13.20 -6.32
CA TRP A 155 3.59 11.99 -6.09
C TRP A 155 3.41 11.68 -4.60
N THR A 156 3.45 12.71 -3.77
CA THR A 156 3.29 12.59 -2.32
C THR A 156 1.81 12.38 -1.99
N SER A 157 1.42 11.12 -1.79
CA SER A 157 0.04 10.78 -1.42
C SER A 157 -0.32 11.39 -0.08
N THR A 158 -1.54 11.89 0.03
CA THR A 158 -2.13 12.40 1.29
C THR A 158 -1.42 13.59 1.93
N ALA A 159 -0.44 14.24 1.29
CA ALA A 159 0.33 15.34 1.90
C ALA A 159 -0.56 16.49 2.42
N LYS A 160 -1.69 16.78 1.76
CA LYS A 160 -2.64 17.81 2.18
C LYS A 160 -3.30 17.53 3.54
N GLN A 161 -3.43 16.26 3.93
CA GLN A 161 -4.06 15.83 5.18
C GLN A 161 -3.05 15.30 6.21
N ALA A 162 -1.77 15.22 5.84
CA ALA A 162 -0.74 14.66 6.70
C ALA A 162 -0.29 15.67 7.77
N ASP A 163 -0.05 15.18 8.98
CA ASP A 163 0.58 15.95 10.06
C ASP A 163 2.08 15.93 9.95
N MET A 164 2.62 14.81 9.43
CA MET A 164 4.03 14.51 9.43
C MET A 164 4.45 13.95 8.07
N ILE A 165 5.72 14.12 7.76
CA ILE A 165 6.35 13.52 6.58
C ILE A 165 7.57 12.69 6.98
N PHE A 166 7.76 11.55 6.34
CA PHE A 166 9.04 10.86 6.31
C PHE A 166 9.70 11.08 4.94
N CYS A 167 10.84 11.75 4.95
CA CYS A 167 11.45 12.33 3.76
C CYS A 167 12.89 11.87 3.54
N LEU A 168 13.24 11.56 2.29
CA LEU A 168 14.62 11.36 1.88
C LEU A 168 15.21 12.68 1.42
N VAL A 169 16.35 13.05 1.99
CA VAL A 169 17.07 14.30 1.67
C VAL A 169 18.56 14.03 1.45
N ARG A 170 19.19 14.84 0.63
CA ARG A 170 20.64 14.82 0.37
C ARG A 170 21.34 15.64 1.45
N THR A 171 21.98 14.98 2.42
CA THR A 171 22.75 15.61 3.50
C THR A 171 24.23 15.78 3.16
N ASP A 172 24.77 14.94 2.30
CA ASP A 172 26.12 15.10 1.75
C ASP A 172 26.12 14.99 0.20
N PRO A 173 26.16 16.11 -0.51
CA PRO A 173 26.18 16.13 -1.97
C PRO A 173 27.51 15.67 -2.58
N SER A 174 28.60 15.59 -1.80
CA SER A 174 29.91 15.11 -2.25
C SER A 174 30.05 13.59 -2.20
N ALA A 175 29.18 12.92 -1.45
CA ALA A 175 29.19 11.48 -1.29
C ALA A 175 28.73 10.73 -2.54
N LYS A 176 29.07 9.44 -2.61
CA LYS A 176 28.55 8.56 -3.68
C LYS A 176 27.01 8.51 -3.66
N LYS A 177 26.42 8.20 -4.82
CA LYS A 177 24.98 8.29 -5.11
C LYS A 177 24.04 7.76 -4.01
N HIS A 178 24.33 6.58 -3.43
CA HIS A 178 23.54 5.96 -2.37
C HIS A 178 24.00 6.33 -0.96
N GLU A 179 25.12 7.01 -0.87
CA GLU A 179 25.68 7.56 0.35
C GLU A 179 25.29 9.05 0.43
N GLY A 180 25.35 9.66 1.60
CA GLY A 180 24.97 11.08 1.74
C GLY A 180 23.47 11.37 1.61
N ILE A 181 22.62 10.35 1.74
CA ILE A 181 21.16 10.47 1.86
C ILE A 181 20.78 10.20 3.31
N SER A 182 19.94 11.07 3.89
CA SER A 182 19.33 10.84 5.19
C SER A 182 17.83 10.66 5.08
N TYR A 183 17.28 9.92 6.03
CA TYR A 183 15.83 9.73 6.20
C TYR A 183 15.41 10.54 7.41
N ILE A 184 14.51 11.50 7.22
CA ILE A 184 14.17 12.48 8.25
C ILE A 184 12.66 12.58 8.45
N LEU A 185 12.25 12.72 9.72
CA LEU A 185 10.87 12.88 10.15
C LEU A 185 10.66 14.32 10.60
N PHE A 186 9.61 14.96 10.08
CA PHE A 186 9.25 16.32 10.52
C PHE A 186 7.78 16.64 10.26
N SER A 187 7.28 17.68 10.94
CA SER A 187 5.89 18.14 10.81
C SER A 187 5.65 18.82 9.47
N MET A 188 4.49 18.58 8.88
CA MET A 188 4.03 19.29 7.70
C MET A 188 3.62 20.75 7.99
N ASP A 189 3.45 21.13 9.25
CA ASP A 189 3.22 22.51 9.69
C ASP A 189 4.50 23.34 9.82
N THR A 190 5.68 22.74 9.52
CA THR A 190 6.96 23.45 9.60
C THR A 190 7.00 24.60 8.57
N PRO A 191 7.36 25.84 8.98
CA PRO A 191 7.45 26.97 8.05
C PRO A 191 8.35 26.67 6.85
N GLY A 192 7.92 27.12 5.66
CA GLY A 192 8.63 26.89 4.41
C GLY A 192 8.14 25.67 3.62
N ILE A 193 7.12 24.96 4.10
CA ILE A 193 6.48 23.87 3.37
C ILE A 193 5.25 24.39 2.62
N GLU A 194 5.19 24.11 1.32
CA GLU A 194 4.02 24.39 0.47
C GLU A 194 3.55 23.09 -0.18
N VAL A 195 2.26 22.76 -0.06
CA VAL A 195 1.65 21.57 -0.65
C VAL A 195 0.74 21.98 -1.80
N ARG A 196 1.03 21.48 -3.01
CA ARG A 196 0.22 21.70 -4.22
C ARG A 196 -0.43 20.38 -4.67
N PRO A 197 -1.77 20.30 -4.66
CA PRO A 197 -2.47 19.12 -5.12
C PRO A 197 -2.22 18.88 -6.62
N LEU A 198 -2.03 17.61 -7.00
CA LEU A 198 -1.96 17.15 -8.37
C LEU A 198 -3.26 16.42 -8.70
N VAL A 199 -4.04 17.00 -9.60
CA VAL A 199 -5.26 16.36 -10.12
C VAL A 199 -4.82 15.32 -11.15
N ASP A 200 -5.12 14.05 -10.88
CA ASP A 200 -4.83 12.95 -11.78
C ASP A 200 -5.97 12.74 -12.81
N MET A 201 -5.81 11.76 -13.70
CA MET A 201 -6.80 11.50 -14.78
C MET A 201 -8.16 11.03 -14.27
N THR A 202 -8.26 10.64 -12.97
CA THR A 202 -9.56 10.35 -12.34
C THR A 202 -10.33 11.61 -11.95
N GLY A 203 -9.75 12.80 -12.12
CA GLY A 203 -10.32 14.06 -11.66
C GLY A 203 -10.12 14.30 -10.16
N THR A 204 -9.38 13.45 -9.46
CA THR A 204 -9.13 13.57 -8.02
C THR A 204 -7.69 14.00 -7.73
N ALA A 205 -7.47 14.68 -6.61
CA ALA A 205 -6.14 15.10 -6.17
C ALA A 205 -5.58 14.11 -5.13
N ASN A 206 -5.30 12.89 -5.57
CA ASN A 206 -4.76 11.82 -4.73
C ASN A 206 -3.29 12.07 -4.37
N PHE A 207 -2.57 12.77 -5.24
CA PHE A 207 -1.15 13.06 -5.12
C PHE A 207 -0.91 14.56 -4.94
N ASN A 208 0.27 14.88 -4.45
CA ASN A 208 0.68 16.27 -4.25
C ASN A 208 2.13 16.44 -4.67
N GLU A 209 2.49 17.64 -5.05
CA GLU A 209 3.85 18.17 -5.04
C GLU A 209 4.06 18.94 -3.75
N VAL A 210 5.20 18.72 -3.08
CA VAL A 210 5.55 19.37 -1.82
C VAL A 210 6.85 20.12 -2.00
N PHE A 211 6.82 21.44 -1.81
CA PHE A 211 7.98 22.30 -1.93
C PHE A 211 8.53 22.62 -0.56
N PHE A 212 9.85 22.69 -0.45
CA PHE A 212 10.60 23.03 0.75
C PHE A 212 11.48 24.25 0.47
N THR A 213 11.33 25.29 1.28
CA THR A 213 12.15 26.52 1.23
C THR A 213 12.67 26.80 2.63
N ASP A 214 13.95 26.58 2.85
CA ASP A 214 14.64 26.76 4.14
C ASP A 214 13.94 26.12 5.34
N VAL A 215 13.37 24.92 5.12
CA VAL A 215 12.61 24.18 6.15
C VAL A 215 13.56 23.66 7.22
N ARG A 216 13.48 24.24 8.42
CA ARG A 216 14.36 23.89 9.54
C ARG A 216 13.76 22.78 10.37
N VAL A 217 14.51 21.69 10.51
CA VAL A 217 14.09 20.50 11.25
C VAL A 217 15.17 20.07 12.24
N PRO A 218 14.77 19.54 13.41
CA PRO A 218 15.74 19.08 14.40
C PRO A 218 16.44 17.80 13.91
N LYS A 219 17.73 17.66 14.24
CA LYS A 219 18.51 16.45 13.92
C LYS A 219 17.94 15.18 14.58
N SER A 220 17.18 15.30 15.65
CA SER A 220 16.45 14.20 16.29
C SER A 220 15.39 13.55 15.38
N GLY A 221 15.00 14.22 14.29
CA GLY A 221 14.15 13.64 13.24
C GLY A 221 14.86 12.64 12.34
N ILE A 222 16.19 12.58 12.34
CA ILE A 222 16.95 11.61 11.51
C ILE A 222 16.73 10.20 12.07
N VAL A 223 16.27 9.28 11.21
CA VAL A 223 16.09 7.88 11.56
C VAL A 223 17.40 7.13 11.31
N PHE A 224 17.80 6.29 12.25
CA PHE A 224 19.02 5.51 12.29
C PHE A 224 20.27 6.41 12.41
N ALA A 225 20.85 6.86 11.28
CA ALA A 225 22.02 7.72 11.28
C ALA A 225 22.04 8.66 10.07
N GLU A 226 22.69 9.82 10.23
CA GLU A 226 22.93 10.76 9.14
C GLU A 226 23.73 10.08 8.01
N ASN A 227 23.34 10.35 6.76
CA ASN A 227 23.92 9.74 5.55
C ASN A 227 23.69 8.21 5.40
N LYS A 228 22.80 7.61 6.23
CA LYS A 228 22.39 6.19 6.13
C LYS A 228 20.93 6.01 5.72
N GLY A 229 20.28 7.08 5.27
CA GLY A 229 18.87 7.06 4.88
C GLY A 229 18.55 6.11 3.74
N TRP A 230 19.49 5.76 2.87
CA TRP A 230 19.26 4.75 1.84
C TRP A 230 19.00 3.35 2.41
N GLN A 231 19.66 3.01 3.52
CA GLN A 231 19.38 1.76 4.25
C GLN A 231 17.96 1.78 4.82
N VAL A 232 17.55 2.89 5.44
CA VAL A 232 16.20 3.08 5.98
C VAL A 232 15.15 3.03 4.88
N ALA A 233 15.42 3.70 3.74
CA ALA A 233 14.52 3.66 2.58
C ALA A 233 14.29 2.24 2.06
N ASN A 234 15.33 1.40 2.00
CA ASN A 234 15.18 0.01 1.57
C ASN A 234 14.32 -0.82 2.52
N ALA A 235 14.43 -0.61 3.84
CA ALA A 235 13.53 -1.24 4.82
C ALA A 235 12.07 -0.81 4.57
N THR A 236 11.82 0.50 4.48
CA THR A 236 10.48 1.06 4.19
C THR A 236 9.89 0.52 2.88
N LEU A 237 10.67 0.48 1.79
CA LEU A 237 10.22 -0.04 0.49
C LEU A 237 9.94 -1.54 0.51
N THR A 238 10.54 -2.30 1.43
CA THR A 238 10.22 -3.72 1.61
C THR A 238 8.80 -3.89 2.15
N HIS A 239 8.40 -3.04 3.09
CA HIS A 239 7.03 -3.03 3.62
C HIS A 239 6.02 -2.53 2.58
N GLU A 240 6.35 -1.52 1.77
CA GLU A 240 5.51 -1.02 0.68
C GLU A 240 5.15 -2.12 -0.33
N ARG A 241 6.10 -2.94 -0.75
CA ARG A 241 5.86 -4.01 -1.71
C ARG A 241 4.83 -5.03 -1.23
N GLY A 242 4.72 -5.25 0.07
CA GLY A 242 3.70 -6.11 0.67
C GLY A 242 2.28 -5.56 0.56
N MET A 243 2.12 -4.24 0.33
CA MET A 243 0.81 -3.59 0.18
C MET A 243 0.29 -3.61 -1.26
N LEU A 244 1.19 -3.66 -2.26
CA LEU A 244 0.85 -3.62 -3.68
C LEU A 244 0.72 -5.04 -4.24
N GLY A 245 -0.40 -5.32 -4.91
CA GLY A 245 -0.64 -6.60 -5.56
C GLY A 245 -1.11 -7.71 -4.60
N ASP A 246 -1.81 -7.38 -3.50
CA ASP A 246 -2.39 -8.38 -2.60
C ASP A 246 -3.31 -9.35 -3.38
N PRO A 247 -3.00 -10.66 -3.39
CA PRO A 247 -3.82 -11.66 -4.10
C PRO A 247 -5.28 -11.73 -3.64
N ASN A 248 -5.56 -11.41 -2.37
CA ASN A 248 -6.93 -11.42 -1.85
C ASN A 248 -7.71 -10.20 -2.34
N ALA A 249 -7.09 -9.03 -2.42
CA ALA A 249 -7.71 -7.84 -2.98
C ALA A 249 -7.99 -8.03 -4.49
N THR A 250 -7.06 -8.62 -5.23
CA THR A 250 -7.25 -8.97 -6.66
C THR A 250 -8.39 -9.96 -6.86
N LYS A 251 -8.52 -10.99 -5.98
CA LYS A 251 -9.66 -11.91 -6.01
C LYS A 251 -10.97 -11.21 -5.73
N ALA A 252 -11.04 -10.32 -4.75
CA ALA A 252 -12.25 -9.58 -4.44
C ALA A 252 -12.73 -8.76 -5.66
N ARG A 253 -11.82 -8.09 -6.37
CA ARG A 253 -12.12 -7.37 -7.62
C ARG A 253 -12.65 -8.30 -8.72
N LEU A 254 -12.08 -9.50 -8.85
CA LEU A 254 -12.58 -10.49 -9.82
C LEU A 254 -14.02 -10.92 -9.48
N VAL A 255 -14.34 -11.11 -8.20
CA VAL A 255 -15.73 -11.44 -7.76
C VAL A 255 -16.69 -10.31 -8.11
N GLU A 256 -16.30 -9.05 -7.86
CA GLU A 256 -17.11 -7.89 -8.26
C GLU A 256 -17.34 -7.83 -9.78
N LEU A 257 -16.31 -8.14 -10.59
CA LEU A 257 -16.45 -8.23 -12.05
C LEU A 257 -17.40 -9.35 -12.47
N VAL A 258 -17.33 -10.52 -11.85
CA VAL A 258 -18.27 -11.63 -12.12
C VAL A 258 -19.70 -11.22 -11.81
N GLU A 259 -19.95 -10.53 -10.70
CA GLU A 259 -21.29 -10.04 -10.36
C GLU A 259 -21.77 -8.96 -11.34
N LEU A 260 -20.92 -8.02 -11.74
CA LEU A 260 -21.23 -7.07 -12.81
C LEU A 260 -21.68 -7.82 -14.08
N MET A 261 -20.90 -8.80 -14.53
CA MET A 261 -21.17 -9.53 -15.78
C MET A 261 -22.43 -10.43 -15.70
N LYS A 262 -22.85 -10.84 -14.50
CA LYS A 262 -24.10 -11.59 -14.28
C LYS A 262 -25.33 -10.71 -14.27
N THR A 263 -25.19 -9.47 -13.81
CA THR A 263 -26.33 -8.55 -13.58
C THR A 263 -26.55 -7.60 -14.74
N GLU A 264 -25.48 -7.16 -15.43
CA GLU A 264 -25.60 -6.23 -16.55
C GLU A 264 -25.95 -6.95 -17.87
N HIS A 265 -26.76 -6.26 -18.68
CA HIS A 265 -27.25 -6.76 -19.97
C HIS A 265 -26.88 -5.78 -21.09
N VAL A 266 -26.47 -6.32 -22.21
CA VAL A 266 -26.30 -5.58 -23.47
C VAL A 266 -27.10 -6.29 -24.56
N ASN A 267 -27.98 -5.55 -25.26
CA ASN A 267 -28.89 -6.09 -26.27
C ASN A 267 -29.78 -7.25 -25.76
N GLY A 268 -30.17 -7.23 -24.48
CA GLY A 268 -31.00 -8.23 -23.87
C GLY A 268 -30.30 -9.50 -23.39
N GLU A 269 -28.99 -9.64 -23.61
CA GLU A 269 -28.17 -10.75 -23.11
C GLU A 269 -27.28 -10.32 -21.95
N ARG A 270 -27.12 -11.18 -20.93
CA ARG A 270 -26.19 -10.92 -19.84
C ARG A 270 -24.75 -10.90 -20.39
N LEU A 271 -23.92 -10.02 -19.87
CA LEU A 271 -22.52 -9.92 -20.30
C LEU A 271 -21.76 -11.24 -20.13
N ILE A 272 -22.06 -12.03 -19.09
CA ILE A 272 -21.41 -13.31 -18.83
C ILE A 272 -21.77 -14.39 -19.85
N ASP A 273 -22.88 -14.24 -20.57
CA ASP A 273 -23.32 -15.22 -21.59
C ASP A 273 -22.61 -14.97 -22.93
N ASN A 274 -22.00 -13.78 -23.14
CA ASN A 274 -21.17 -13.51 -24.30
C ASN A 274 -19.91 -14.39 -24.29
N PRO A 275 -19.69 -15.26 -25.29
CA PRO A 275 -18.60 -16.23 -25.28
C PRO A 275 -17.21 -15.58 -25.30
N ILE A 276 -17.06 -14.42 -25.95
CA ILE A 276 -15.78 -13.70 -26.04
C ILE A 276 -15.42 -13.08 -24.68
N LEU A 277 -16.37 -12.41 -24.05
CA LEU A 277 -16.16 -11.82 -22.73
C LEU A 277 -15.92 -12.91 -21.67
N ARG A 278 -16.67 -14.01 -21.74
CA ARG A 278 -16.50 -15.16 -20.84
C ARG A 278 -15.13 -15.84 -20.99
N ASP A 279 -14.61 -15.99 -22.21
CA ASP A 279 -13.25 -16.53 -22.43
C ASP A 279 -12.19 -15.63 -21.78
N ARG A 280 -12.30 -14.32 -21.93
CA ARG A 280 -11.41 -13.35 -21.27
C ARG A 280 -11.53 -13.42 -19.74
N LEU A 281 -12.73 -13.50 -19.21
CA LEU A 281 -12.99 -13.66 -17.77
C LEU A 281 -12.33 -14.92 -17.22
N LEU A 282 -12.47 -16.07 -17.91
CA LEU A 282 -11.90 -17.34 -17.49
C LEU A 282 -10.36 -17.33 -17.49
N LYS A 283 -9.74 -16.62 -18.45
CA LYS A 283 -8.29 -16.41 -18.46
C LYS A 283 -7.83 -15.60 -17.24
N LEU A 284 -8.48 -14.47 -16.97
CA LEU A 284 -8.18 -13.68 -15.76
C LEU A 284 -8.41 -14.46 -14.47
N GLN A 285 -9.48 -15.26 -14.40
CA GLN A 285 -9.75 -16.13 -13.26
C GLN A 285 -8.61 -17.12 -13.01
N GLY A 286 -8.09 -17.74 -14.07
CA GLY A 286 -6.94 -18.65 -13.98
C GLY A 286 -5.70 -17.95 -13.42
N GLU A 287 -5.39 -16.74 -13.89
CA GLU A 287 -4.25 -15.96 -13.42
C GLU A 287 -4.42 -15.48 -11.96
N VAL A 288 -5.63 -15.04 -11.58
CA VAL A 288 -5.94 -14.66 -10.19
C VAL A 288 -5.80 -15.86 -9.26
N TYR A 289 -6.24 -17.05 -9.65
CA TYR A 289 -6.06 -18.26 -8.85
C TYR A 289 -4.58 -18.67 -8.74
N ALA A 290 -3.81 -18.51 -9.82
CA ALA A 290 -2.37 -18.72 -9.79
C ALA A 290 -1.69 -17.72 -8.80
N MET A 291 -2.10 -16.46 -8.78
CA MET A 291 -1.62 -15.48 -7.81
C MET A 291 -2.00 -15.85 -6.37
N GLN A 292 -3.20 -16.38 -6.14
CA GLN A 292 -3.60 -16.87 -4.82
C GLN A 292 -2.76 -18.07 -4.38
N ALA A 293 -2.53 -19.03 -5.27
CA ALA A 293 -1.65 -20.18 -4.99
C ALA A 293 -0.21 -19.70 -4.67
N ASN A 294 0.28 -18.68 -5.40
CA ASN A 294 1.57 -18.05 -5.10
C ASN A 294 1.58 -17.38 -3.71
N GLY A 295 0.51 -16.71 -3.31
CA GLY A 295 0.35 -16.17 -1.97
C GLY A 295 0.43 -17.25 -0.87
N LEU A 296 -0.16 -18.42 -1.10
CA LEU A 296 -0.05 -19.59 -0.20
C LEU A 296 1.39 -20.12 -0.12
N ARG A 297 2.12 -20.16 -1.25
CA ARG A 297 3.55 -20.51 -1.26
C ARG A 297 4.37 -19.56 -0.41
N ILE A 298 4.16 -18.24 -0.56
CA ILE A 298 4.83 -17.21 0.26
C ILE A 298 4.53 -17.46 1.75
N THR A 299 3.26 -17.69 2.10
CA THR A 299 2.86 -18.03 3.47
C THR A 299 3.60 -19.27 3.98
N THR A 300 3.71 -20.31 3.18
CA THR A 300 4.41 -21.55 3.53
C THR A 300 5.90 -21.32 3.78
N HIS A 301 6.57 -20.54 2.91
CA HIS A 301 7.97 -20.16 3.12
C HIS A 301 8.17 -19.37 4.41
N ASN A 302 7.29 -18.39 4.66
CA ASN A 302 7.34 -17.59 5.87
C ASN A 302 7.16 -18.44 7.14
N LEU A 303 6.22 -19.41 7.14
CA LEU A 303 6.03 -20.35 8.24
C LEU A 303 7.29 -21.21 8.51
N LYS A 304 8.03 -21.56 7.46
CA LYS A 304 9.29 -22.28 7.56
C LYS A 304 10.49 -21.37 7.86
N LYS A 305 10.30 -20.06 8.00
CA LYS A 305 11.36 -19.05 8.13
C LYS A 305 12.34 -19.07 6.95
N GLU A 306 11.85 -19.39 5.75
CA GLU A 306 12.59 -19.42 4.50
C GLU A 306 12.28 -18.17 3.66
N SER A 307 13.19 -17.82 2.76
CA SER A 307 12.93 -16.74 1.78
C SER A 307 11.88 -17.19 0.77
N ALA A 308 10.90 -16.35 0.50
CA ALA A 308 9.92 -16.60 -0.56
C ALA A 308 10.53 -16.49 -1.98
N GLY A 309 11.74 -15.98 -2.13
CA GLY A 309 12.47 -15.91 -3.40
C GLY A 309 11.64 -15.28 -4.52
N LEU A 310 11.61 -15.92 -5.69
CA LEU A 310 10.83 -15.48 -6.85
C LEU A 310 9.35 -15.30 -6.55
N ALA A 311 8.76 -16.15 -5.71
CA ALA A 311 7.34 -16.05 -5.34
C ALA A 311 6.99 -14.67 -4.78
N GLY A 312 7.86 -14.08 -3.94
CA GLY A 312 7.67 -12.74 -3.39
C GLY A 312 7.94 -11.63 -4.41
N LEU A 313 8.93 -11.82 -5.29
CA LEU A 313 9.35 -10.78 -6.24
C LEU A 313 8.30 -10.51 -7.34
N VAL A 314 7.50 -11.49 -7.74
CA VAL A 314 6.52 -11.35 -8.83
C VAL A 314 5.19 -10.73 -8.37
N VAL A 315 4.92 -10.65 -7.07
CA VAL A 315 3.61 -10.25 -6.53
C VAL A 315 3.19 -8.87 -7.01
N LYS A 316 4.06 -7.86 -6.84
CA LYS A 316 3.75 -6.48 -7.25
C LYS A 316 3.53 -6.36 -8.75
N LEU A 317 4.40 -6.97 -9.55
CA LEU A 317 4.32 -6.91 -11.00
C LEU A 317 3.00 -7.51 -11.49
N MET A 318 2.73 -8.76 -11.13
CA MET A 318 1.54 -9.48 -11.60
C MET A 318 0.25 -8.92 -10.99
N GLY A 319 0.25 -8.58 -9.70
CA GLY A 319 -0.96 -8.11 -9.03
C GLY A 319 -1.44 -6.75 -9.55
N CYS A 320 -0.53 -5.81 -9.83
CA CYS A 320 -0.91 -4.52 -10.41
C CYS A 320 -1.43 -4.69 -11.85
N ASP A 321 -0.77 -5.51 -12.68
CA ASP A 321 -1.21 -5.79 -14.04
C ASP A 321 -2.59 -6.48 -14.06
N LEU A 322 -2.81 -7.49 -13.19
CA LEU A 322 -4.10 -8.17 -13.09
C LEU A 322 -5.23 -7.25 -12.63
N ASN A 323 -4.97 -6.37 -11.65
CA ASN A 323 -5.97 -5.41 -11.19
C ASN A 323 -6.43 -4.50 -12.33
N HIS A 324 -5.48 -4.01 -13.13
CA HIS A 324 -5.79 -3.18 -14.30
C HIS A 324 -6.54 -3.97 -15.39
N GLU A 325 -6.14 -5.23 -15.67
CA GLU A 325 -6.81 -6.07 -16.67
C GLU A 325 -8.25 -6.44 -16.26
N ILE A 326 -8.51 -6.66 -14.96
CA ILE A 326 -9.85 -6.86 -14.43
C ILE A 326 -10.72 -5.61 -14.67
N ALA A 327 -10.20 -4.43 -14.37
CA ALA A 327 -10.92 -3.17 -14.62
C ALA A 327 -11.11 -2.93 -16.12
N ARG A 328 -10.11 -3.24 -16.95
CA ARG A 328 -10.20 -3.16 -18.41
C ARG A 328 -11.31 -4.06 -18.96
N LEU A 329 -11.40 -5.31 -18.50
CA LEU A 329 -12.49 -6.19 -18.93
C LEU A 329 -13.86 -5.68 -18.52
N ALA A 330 -13.99 -5.04 -17.33
CA ALA A 330 -15.24 -4.40 -16.93
C ALA A 330 -15.65 -3.28 -17.89
N ILE A 331 -14.71 -2.39 -18.26
CA ILE A 331 -14.95 -1.30 -19.21
C ILE A 331 -15.35 -1.86 -20.58
N ASP A 332 -14.58 -2.81 -21.11
CA ASP A 332 -14.85 -3.43 -22.41
C ASP A 332 -16.20 -4.14 -22.43
N ALA A 333 -16.57 -4.83 -21.34
CA ALA A 333 -17.83 -5.53 -21.21
C ALA A 333 -19.05 -4.58 -21.18
N LEU A 334 -18.91 -3.44 -20.52
CA LEU A 334 -19.96 -2.40 -20.48
C LEU A 334 -20.12 -1.67 -21.83
N GLY A 335 -19.17 -1.79 -22.75
CA GLY A 335 -19.22 -1.15 -24.06
C GLY A 335 -19.36 0.37 -23.96
N GLU A 336 -20.40 0.95 -24.59
CA GLU A 336 -20.63 2.40 -24.56
C GLU A 336 -20.85 2.95 -23.13
N LEU A 337 -21.42 2.16 -22.23
CA LEU A 337 -21.59 2.55 -20.83
C LEU A 337 -20.23 2.56 -20.08
N GLY A 338 -19.27 1.81 -20.56
CA GLY A 338 -17.92 1.76 -19.97
C GLY A 338 -17.11 3.06 -20.08
N VAL A 339 -17.45 3.94 -21.04
CA VAL A 339 -16.78 5.24 -21.21
C VAL A 339 -17.43 6.37 -20.43
N MET A 340 -18.57 6.13 -19.81
CA MET A 340 -19.29 7.12 -19.00
C MET A 340 -18.61 7.24 -17.63
N TYR A 341 -18.26 8.46 -17.23
CA TYR A 341 -17.58 8.70 -15.97
C TYR A 341 -18.22 9.78 -15.10
N GLU A 342 -18.93 10.71 -15.71
CA GLU A 342 -19.67 11.75 -15.00
C GLU A 342 -20.98 11.21 -14.43
N THR A 343 -21.53 11.87 -13.41
CA THR A 343 -22.79 11.50 -12.77
C THR A 343 -23.95 11.51 -13.78
N GLY A 344 -24.76 10.45 -13.77
CA GLY A 344 -25.92 10.32 -14.65
C GLY A 344 -26.65 8.99 -14.42
N GLU A 345 -27.88 8.89 -14.92
CA GLU A 345 -28.74 7.70 -14.73
C GLU A 345 -28.19 6.42 -15.38
N HIS A 346 -27.29 6.57 -16.36
CA HIS A 346 -26.69 5.44 -17.07
C HIS A 346 -25.32 5.03 -16.50
N LEU A 347 -24.78 5.75 -15.50
CA LEU A 347 -23.53 5.39 -14.84
C LEU A 347 -23.68 4.07 -14.09
N ARG A 348 -22.77 3.13 -14.31
CA ARG A 348 -22.76 1.82 -13.65
C ARG A 348 -21.74 1.81 -12.50
N ALA A 349 -22.14 1.21 -11.36
CA ALA A 349 -21.32 1.07 -10.18
C ALA A 349 -20.65 2.40 -9.75
N ASP A 350 -21.37 3.53 -9.87
CA ASP A 350 -20.92 4.89 -9.54
C ASP A 350 -19.56 5.26 -10.20
N GLY A 351 -19.28 4.75 -11.39
CA GLY A 351 -18.04 5.00 -12.11
C GLY A 351 -16.79 4.34 -11.49
N SER A 352 -16.97 3.41 -10.55
CA SER A 352 -15.88 2.79 -9.82
C SER A 352 -14.93 1.99 -10.73
N TRP A 353 -15.44 1.34 -11.78
CA TRP A 353 -14.63 0.60 -12.73
C TRP A 353 -13.75 1.52 -13.59
N GLN A 354 -14.30 2.65 -14.03
CA GLN A 354 -13.56 3.67 -14.78
C GLN A 354 -12.48 4.30 -13.91
N SER A 355 -12.83 4.65 -12.67
CA SER A 355 -11.87 5.18 -11.69
C SER A 355 -10.74 4.20 -11.43
N ARG A 356 -11.05 2.92 -11.21
CA ARG A 356 -10.05 1.85 -11.01
C ARG A 356 -9.16 1.67 -12.22
N TYR A 357 -9.74 1.64 -13.43
CA TYR A 357 -8.99 1.50 -14.68
C TYR A 357 -7.93 2.60 -14.82
N MET A 358 -8.31 3.86 -14.58
CA MET A 358 -7.40 4.99 -14.65
C MET A 358 -6.37 4.99 -13.52
N TYR A 359 -6.79 4.73 -12.29
CA TYR A 359 -5.92 4.76 -11.11
C TYR A 359 -4.88 3.63 -11.12
N ASP A 360 -5.25 2.43 -11.56
CA ASP A 360 -4.36 1.27 -11.59
C ASP A 360 -3.16 1.48 -12.54
N LEU A 361 -3.28 2.32 -13.57
CA LEU A 361 -2.13 2.75 -14.39
C LEU A 361 -1.03 3.41 -13.55
N GLY A 362 -1.42 4.23 -12.58
CA GLY A 362 -0.49 4.81 -11.60
C GLY A 362 0.17 3.75 -10.71
N LEU A 363 -0.56 2.71 -10.31
CA LEU A 363 -0.02 1.63 -9.48
C LEU A 363 0.95 0.71 -10.25
N ILE A 364 0.80 0.56 -11.57
CA ILE A 364 1.78 -0.15 -12.40
C ILE A 364 3.14 0.58 -12.38
N ILE A 365 3.12 1.91 -12.29
CA ILE A 365 4.31 2.78 -12.24
C ILE A 365 4.84 2.91 -10.80
N GLY A 366 3.97 3.18 -9.83
CA GLY A 366 4.28 3.39 -8.43
C GLY A 366 4.89 2.15 -7.74
N GLY A 367 5.65 2.33 -6.67
CA GLY A 367 6.32 1.23 -5.96
C GLY A 367 7.36 0.46 -6.79
N GLY A 368 7.92 1.13 -7.82
CA GLY A 368 8.83 0.57 -8.83
C GLY A 368 8.10 0.12 -10.08
N THR A 369 8.48 0.72 -11.23
CA THR A 369 7.91 0.39 -12.55
C THR A 369 8.04 -1.09 -12.90
N ALA A 370 7.23 -1.56 -13.84
CA ALA A 370 7.33 -2.94 -14.35
C ALA A 370 8.76 -3.29 -14.79
N GLN A 371 9.49 -2.34 -15.42
CA GLN A 371 10.89 -2.52 -15.83
C GLN A 371 11.81 -2.70 -14.62
N ILE A 372 11.66 -1.88 -13.58
CA ILE A 372 12.44 -2.02 -12.35
C ILE A 372 12.14 -3.36 -11.65
N GLN A 373 10.86 -3.78 -11.61
CA GLN A 373 10.49 -5.08 -11.04
C GLN A 373 11.11 -6.23 -11.85
N LYS A 374 11.08 -6.16 -13.17
CA LYS A 374 11.71 -7.15 -14.05
C LYS A 374 13.24 -7.23 -13.84
N ASN A 375 13.92 -6.08 -13.66
CA ASN A 375 15.36 -6.06 -13.33
C ASN A 375 15.62 -6.74 -11.98
N ILE A 376 14.81 -6.45 -10.96
CA ILE A 376 14.94 -7.08 -9.64
C ILE A 376 14.72 -8.59 -9.74
N ILE A 377 13.72 -9.05 -10.48
CA ILE A 377 13.44 -10.47 -10.73
C ILE A 377 14.62 -11.11 -11.45
N ALA A 378 15.13 -10.48 -12.51
CA ALA A 378 16.25 -10.98 -13.30
C ALA A 378 17.52 -11.12 -12.44
N GLU A 379 17.93 -10.06 -11.74
CA GLU A 379 19.18 -10.02 -10.99
C GLU A 379 19.11 -10.84 -9.69
N ARG A 380 18.05 -10.63 -8.88
CA ARG A 380 17.96 -11.24 -7.54
C ARG A 380 17.23 -12.58 -7.52
N GLY A 381 16.28 -12.75 -8.43
CA GLY A 381 15.46 -13.97 -8.50
C GLY A 381 16.07 -15.04 -9.39
N LEU A 382 16.58 -14.66 -10.56
CA LEU A 382 17.12 -15.56 -11.57
C LEU A 382 18.65 -15.59 -11.60
N GLY A 383 19.34 -14.71 -10.89
CA GLY A 383 20.81 -14.63 -10.87
C GLY A 383 21.41 -14.15 -12.19
N LEU A 384 20.65 -13.46 -13.02
CA LEU A 384 21.16 -12.93 -14.28
C LEU A 384 22.13 -11.76 -14.05
N PRO A 385 23.08 -11.52 -14.97
CA PRO A 385 24.02 -10.43 -14.85
C PRO A 385 23.31 -9.06 -14.89
N ARG A 386 23.88 -8.10 -14.18
CA ARG A 386 23.41 -6.71 -14.23
C ARG A 386 23.63 -6.11 -15.59
N GLU A 387 22.75 -5.17 -15.95
CA GLU A 387 22.90 -4.35 -17.14
C GLU A 387 24.26 -3.65 -17.15
N PRO A 388 25.01 -3.68 -18.29
CA PRO A 388 26.29 -3.00 -18.40
C PRO A 388 26.13 -1.51 -18.13
N LYS A 389 27.04 -0.94 -17.34
CA LYS A 389 27.08 0.51 -17.16
C LYS A 389 27.60 1.12 -18.47
N LEU A 390 26.82 2.03 -19.06
CA LEU A 390 27.34 2.85 -20.16
C LEU A 390 28.58 3.59 -19.66
N ALA A 391 29.66 3.53 -20.44
CA ALA A 391 30.83 4.35 -20.18
C ALA A 391 30.37 5.82 -20.14
N LYS A 392 30.78 6.57 -19.12
CA LYS A 392 30.55 8.02 -19.10
C LYS A 392 31.28 8.59 -20.33
N ALA A 393 30.51 9.14 -21.27
CA ALA A 393 31.06 9.95 -22.35
C ALA A 393 31.77 11.19 -21.80
#